data_a5ec70fe674be94690058236fcb5208e
#
_entry.id   a5ec70fe674be94690058236fcb5208e
#
_cell.length_a   1.000
_cell.length_b   1.000
_cell.length_c   1.000
_cell.angle_alpha   90.00
_cell.angle_beta   90.00
_cell.angle_gamma   90.00
#
_symmetry.space_group_name_H-M   'P 1'
#
loop_
_entity.id
_entity.type
_entity.pdbx_description
1 polymer ?
#
loop_
_entity_poly.entity_id
_entity_poly.type
_entity_poly.pdbx_seq_one_letter_code
_entity_poly.pdbx_strand_id
1 'polypeptide(L)'
;TYAYSTEILVSKNNDNARIFDIKFSFSSTNSVRKNFNILTDFKNIHRINPSLVSAEIKSRDSNRLVLKSKFRDCILFFCREMIMYESIISYCTDRNLCVINSEVIPSDESPIKSGETSWVIRSSQSIGNSKIIYHSNFSATMSLPPFFGESIFKKTINRNLNFLKDTIGSY
;
A
#
# COMPACT_ATOMS: atom_id res chain seq x y z
N THR A 1 -13.68 -19.80 4.42
CA THR A 1 -13.54 -18.65 3.51
C THR A 1 -13.08 -17.47 4.35
N TYR A 2 -11.84 -17.03 4.15
CA TYR A 2 -11.33 -15.85 4.89
C TYR A 2 -12.06 -14.61 4.37
N ALA A 3 -12.76 -13.91 5.28
CA ALA A 3 -13.45 -12.68 4.94
C ALA A 3 -12.42 -11.61 4.56
N TYR A 4 -12.57 -11.04 3.39
CA TYR A 4 -11.84 -9.84 3.00
C TYR A 4 -12.82 -8.75 2.56
N SER A 5 -12.42 -7.51 2.70
CA SER A 5 -13.19 -6.37 2.22
C SER A 5 -12.29 -5.40 1.49
N THR A 6 -12.80 -4.84 0.41
CA THR A 6 -12.13 -3.79 -0.37
C THR A 6 -13.13 -2.69 -0.68
N GLU A 7 -12.74 -1.46 -0.42
CA GLU A 7 -13.46 -0.25 -0.80
C GLU A 7 -12.48 0.69 -1.48
N ILE A 8 -12.81 1.17 -2.67
CA ILE A 8 -11.98 2.12 -3.41
C ILE A 8 -12.89 3.26 -3.87
N LEU A 9 -12.68 4.44 -3.30
CA LEU A 9 -13.36 5.67 -3.66
C LEU A 9 -12.41 6.58 -4.42
N VAL A 10 -12.92 7.21 -5.46
CA VAL A 10 -12.19 8.20 -6.25
C VAL A 10 -13.06 9.46 -6.33
N SER A 11 -12.50 10.57 -5.93
CA SER A 11 -13.15 11.89 -6.00
C SER A 11 -12.21 12.90 -6.66
N LYS A 12 -12.72 14.08 -6.95
CA LYS A 12 -11.93 15.23 -7.43
C LYS A 12 -11.99 16.33 -6.40
N ASN A 13 -10.88 16.99 -6.17
CA ASN A 13 -10.85 18.23 -5.40
C ASN A 13 -11.08 19.45 -6.32
N ASN A 14 -11.12 20.64 -5.71
CA ASN A 14 -11.33 21.91 -6.43
C ASN A 14 -10.21 22.24 -7.44
N ASP A 15 -9.02 21.67 -7.26
CA ASP A 15 -7.84 21.88 -8.13
C ASP A 15 -7.71 20.81 -9.22
N ASN A 16 -8.78 20.08 -9.52
CA ASN A 16 -8.80 18.95 -10.46
C ASN A 16 -7.85 17.79 -10.11
N ALA A 17 -7.18 17.80 -8.97
CA ALA A 17 -6.45 16.64 -8.48
C ALA A 17 -7.46 15.56 -8.07
N ARG A 18 -7.09 14.31 -8.30
CA ARG A 18 -7.90 13.18 -7.87
C ARG A 18 -7.48 12.75 -6.48
N ILE A 19 -8.47 12.51 -5.63
CA ILE A 19 -8.28 11.95 -4.30
C ILE A 19 -8.70 10.48 -4.38
N PHE A 20 -7.84 9.61 -3.89
CA PHE A 20 -8.03 8.18 -3.81
C PHE A 20 -8.12 7.77 -2.34
N ASP A 21 -9.20 7.12 -1.96
CA ASP A 21 -9.39 6.53 -0.64
C ASP A 21 -9.55 5.02 -0.82
N ILE A 22 -8.60 4.25 -0.28
CA ILE A 22 -8.52 2.80 -0.46
C ILE A 22 -8.51 2.16 0.91
N LYS A 23 -9.53 1.34 1.18
CA LYS A 23 -9.61 0.51 2.38
C LYS A 23 -9.60 -0.96 2.00
N PHE A 24 -8.77 -1.73 2.66
CA PHE A 24 -8.65 -3.15 2.43
C PHE A 24 -8.43 -3.88 3.75
N SER A 25 -9.09 -4.99 3.95
CA SER A 25 -8.81 -5.82 5.11
C SER A 25 -8.96 -7.30 4.79
N PHE A 26 -8.13 -8.12 5.41
CA PHE A 26 -8.19 -9.57 5.28
C PHE A 26 -7.63 -10.27 6.53
N SER A 27 -8.02 -11.52 6.69
CA SER A 27 -7.47 -12.39 7.74
C SER A 27 -6.31 -13.21 7.19
N SER A 28 -5.28 -13.40 8.01
CA SER A 28 -4.09 -14.19 7.69
C SER A 28 -3.90 -15.28 8.75
N THR A 29 -3.43 -16.46 8.34
CA THR A 29 -3.03 -17.55 9.24
C THR A 29 -1.70 -17.28 9.94
N ASN A 30 -0.97 -16.26 9.51
CA ASN A 30 0.28 -15.85 10.12
C ASN A 30 0.04 -15.05 11.41
N SER A 31 0.98 -15.13 12.34
CA SER A 31 0.98 -14.29 13.53
C SER A 31 1.17 -12.81 13.16
N VAL A 32 0.79 -11.92 14.08
CA VAL A 32 0.98 -10.47 13.95
C VAL A 32 2.44 -10.12 13.64
N ARG A 33 3.38 -10.71 14.38
CA ARG A 33 4.81 -10.45 14.19
C ARG A 33 5.33 -10.92 12.83
N LYS A 34 4.86 -12.08 12.37
CA LYS A 34 5.28 -12.61 11.06
C LYS A 34 4.79 -11.70 9.93
N ASN A 35 3.53 -11.28 9.95
CA ASN A 35 3.00 -10.35 8.96
C ASN A 35 3.68 -8.98 9.01
N PHE A 36 3.97 -8.47 10.21
CA PHE A 36 4.73 -7.24 10.36
C PHE A 36 6.12 -7.33 9.72
N ASN A 37 6.83 -8.44 9.93
CA ASN A 37 8.15 -8.65 9.34
C ASN A 37 8.07 -8.73 7.81
N ILE A 38 7.05 -9.38 7.24
CA ILE A 38 6.83 -9.45 5.78
C ILE A 38 6.59 -8.04 5.22
N LEU A 39 5.71 -7.26 5.86
CA LEU A 39 5.34 -5.92 5.38
C LEU A 39 6.44 -4.87 5.58
N THR A 40 7.39 -5.10 6.49
CA THR A 40 8.54 -4.20 6.75
C THR A 40 9.84 -4.68 6.12
N ASP A 41 9.84 -5.78 5.39
CA ASP A 41 10.99 -6.21 4.59
C ASP A 41 11.08 -5.39 3.29
N PHE A 42 11.42 -4.10 3.44
CA PHE A 42 11.44 -3.15 2.33
C PHE A 42 12.42 -3.53 1.21
N LYS A 43 13.43 -4.35 1.49
CA LYS A 43 14.35 -4.85 0.45
C LYS A 43 13.67 -5.85 -0.48
N ASN A 44 12.72 -6.61 0.02
CA ASN A 44 12.00 -7.67 -0.69
C ASN A 44 10.51 -7.34 -0.91
N ILE A 45 10.09 -6.12 -0.65
CA ILE A 45 8.67 -5.72 -0.70
C ILE A 45 8.06 -5.88 -2.11
N HIS A 46 8.89 -5.91 -3.16
CA HIS A 46 8.44 -6.23 -4.52
C HIS A 46 7.78 -7.61 -4.63
N ARG A 47 8.07 -8.53 -3.70
CA ARG A 47 7.46 -9.87 -3.67
C ARG A 47 5.98 -9.85 -3.32
N ILE A 48 5.53 -8.82 -2.62
CA ILE A 48 4.12 -8.65 -2.20
C ILE A 48 3.39 -7.55 -2.96
N ASN A 49 4.09 -6.84 -3.85
CA ASN A 49 3.49 -5.81 -4.70
C ASN A 49 4.03 -5.94 -6.15
N PRO A 50 3.24 -6.49 -7.07
CA PRO A 50 3.68 -6.75 -8.44
C PRO A 50 3.95 -5.49 -9.27
N SER A 51 3.41 -4.33 -8.85
CA SER A 51 3.66 -3.05 -9.51
C SER A 51 4.97 -2.41 -9.07
N LEU A 52 5.59 -2.89 -7.98
CA LEU A 52 6.82 -2.34 -7.46
C LEU A 52 8.04 -2.92 -8.17
N VAL A 53 8.78 -2.08 -8.88
CA VAL A 53 10.00 -2.47 -9.61
C VAL A 53 11.21 -2.47 -8.68
N SER A 54 11.32 -1.46 -7.82
CA SER A 54 12.40 -1.36 -6.85
C SER A 54 11.99 -0.53 -5.63
N ALA A 55 12.63 -0.81 -4.51
CA ALA A 55 12.53 -0.03 -3.29
C ALA A 55 13.93 0.18 -2.70
N GLU A 56 14.23 1.41 -2.31
CA GLU A 56 15.53 1.83 -1.79
C GLU A 56 15.33 2.64 -0.51
N ILE A 57 15.98 2.23 0.58
CA ILE A 57 16.00 3.00 1.82
C ILE A 57 17.02 4.14 1.66
N LYS A 58 16.53 5.38 1.62
CA LYS A 58 17.38 6.58 1.45
C LYS A 58 17.97 7.06 2.77
N SER A 59 17.22 6.94 3.85
CA SER A 59 17.71 7.26 5.18
C SER A 59 16.95 6.45 6.23
N ARG A 60 17.58 6.26 7.39
CA ARG A 60 16.97 5.63 8.55
C ARG A 60 17.44 6.35 9.81
N ASP A 61 16.48 6.78 10.61
CA ASP A 61 16.72 7.39 11.90
C ASP A 61 15.76 6.79 12.93
N SER A 62 16.31 6.16 13.99
CA SER A 62 15.53 5.54 15.07
C SER A 62 14.36 4.69 14.59
N ASN A 63 13.16 5.24 14.61
CA ASN A 63 11.90 4.59 14.23
C ASN A 63 11.33 5.07 12.88
N ARG A 64 12.02 5.98 12.20
CA ARG A 64 11.61 6.56 10.91
C ARG A 64 12.59 6.18 9.82
N LEU A 65 12.07 5.82 8.66
CA LEU A 65 12.87 5.63 7.45
C LEU A 65 12.25 6.40 6.27
N VAL A 66 13.10 6.76 5.32
CA VAL A 66 12.65 7.30 4.04
C VAL A 66 12.87 6.23 2.98
N LEU A 67 11.79 5.87 2.32
CA LEU A 67 11.78 4.88 1.25
C LEU A 67 11.57 5.58 -0.10
N LYS A 68 12.43 5.29 -1.07
CA LYS A 68 12.20 5.61 -2.49
C LYS A 68 11.66 4.36 -3.16
N SER A 69 10.46 4.43 -3.68
CA SER A 69 9.79 3.35 -4.39
C SER A 69 9.63 3.69 -5.87
N LYS A 70 9.94 2.75 -6.75
CA LYS A 70 9.70 2.86 -8.18
C LYS A 70 8.64 1.85 -8.58
N PHE A 71 7.53 2.35 -9.08
CA PHE A 71 6.41 1.55 -9.55
C PHE A 71 6.37 1.56 -11.07
N ARG A 72 5.88 0.46 -11.64
CA ARG A 72 5.53 0.36 -13.06
C ARG A 72 4.19 -0.33 -13.16
N ASP A 73 3.21 0.38 -13.66
CA ASP A 73 1.91 -0.17 -14.02
C ASP A 73 1.66 -0.01 -15.52
N CYS A 74 1.15 -1.09 -16.11
CA CYS A 74 0.75 -1.11 -17.52
C CYS A 74 -0.76 -1.22 -17.61
N ILE A 75 -1.37 -0.27 -18.29
CA ILE A 75 -2.78 -0.28 -18.63
C ILE A 75 -2.87 -0.49 -20.14
N LEU A 76 -3.30 -1.68 -20.54
CA LEU A 76 -3.27 -2.10 -21.95
C LEU A 76 -1.83 -2.02 -22.51
N PHE A 77 -1.58 -1.13 -23.46
CA PHE A 77 -0.26 -0.93 -24.08
C PHE A 77 0.53 0.25 -23.50
N PHE A 78 -0.03 0.96 -22.52
CA PHE A 78 0.60 2.11 -21.90
C PHE A 78 1.19 1.72 -20.55
N CYS A 79 2.51 1.62 -20.48
CA CYS A 79 3.22 1.45 -19.22
C CYS A 79 3.67 2.81 -18.69
N ARG A 80 3.42 3.06 -17.42
CA ARG A 80 3.89 4.25 -16.71
C ARG A 80 4.81 3.86 -15.56
N GLU A 81 5.93 4.52 -15.48
CA GLU A 81 6.77 4.47 -14.30
C GLU A 81 6.45 5.66 -13.40
N MET A 82 6.49 5.42 -12.12
CA MET A 82 6.23 6.42 -11.09
C MET A 82 7.24 6.24 -9.97
N ILE A 83 7.82 7.33 -9.51
CA ILE A 83 8.68 7.35 -8.34
C ILE A 83 7.91 7.99 -7.19
N MET A 84 8.00 7.40 -6.01
CA MET A 84 7.37 7.92 -4.80
C MET A 84 8.38 7.87 -3.65
N TYR A 85 8.38 8.92 -2.86
CA TYR A 85 9.14 9.00 -1.61
C TYR A 85 8.16 8.98 -0.46
N GLU A 86 8.43 8.14 0.54
CA GLU A 86 7.59 8.02 1.73
C GLU A 86 8.44 8.07 2.99
N SER A 87 7.95 8.78 3.98
CA SER A 87 8.43 8.70 5.36
C SER A 87 7.64 7.65 6.09
N ILE A 88 8.28 6.60 6.57
CA ILE A 88 7.63 5.43 7.17
C ILE A 88 8.03 5.31 8.63
N ILE A 89 7.03 5.12 9.50
CA ILE A 89 7.20 4.75 10.91
C ILE A 89 6.53 3.41 11.12
N SER A 90 7.26 2.47 11.74
CA SER A 90 6.73 1.14 12.01
C SER A 90 7.11 0.68 13.42
N TYR A 91 6.14 0.14 14.15
CA TYR A 91 6.32 -0.33 15.51
C TYR A 91 5.29 -1.37 15.90
N CYS A 92 5.59 -2.12 16.96
CA CYS A 92 4.62 -2.97 17.62
C CYS A 92 4.47 -2.49 19.08
N THR A 93 3.24 -2.31 19.52
CA THR A 93 2.93 -1.95 20.92
C THR A 93 3.09 -3.16 21.82
N ASP A 94 2.70 -4.33 21.33
CA ASP A 94 2.79 -5.62 22.03
C ASP A 94 2.79 -6.79 21.03
N ARG A 95 2.52 -8.00 21.50
CA ARG A 95 2.48 -9.19 20.65
C ARG A 95 1.25 -9.24 19.73
N ASN A 96 0.25 -8.43 20.03
CA ASN A 96 -1.08 -8.50 19.40
C ASN A 96 -1.35 -7.34 18.44
N LEU A 97 -0.51 -6.30 18.43
CA LEU A 97 -0.72 -5.10 17.62
C LEU A 97 0.59 -4.53 17.08
N CYS A 98 0.70 -4.46 15.78
CA CYS A 98 1.73 -3.73 15.07
C CYS A 98 1.10 -2.73 14.08
N VAL A 99 1.80 -1.61 13.88
CA VAL A 99 1.36 -0.52 13.00
C VAL A 99 2.51 -0.10 12.09
N ILE A 100 2.16 0.21 10.85
CA ILE A 100 3.06 0.82 9.88
C ILE A 100 2.31 2.01 9.30
N ASN A 101 2.84 3.21 9.50
CA ASN A 101 2.31 4.43 8.93
C ASN A 101 3.31 5.00 7.95
N SER A 102 2.85 5.43 6.80
CA SER A 102 3.66 6.17 5.84
C SER A 102 2.97 7.47 5.42
N GLU A 103 3.79 8.45 5.10
CA GLU A 103 3.40 9.75 4.58
C GLU A 103 4.21 10.03 3.32
N VAL A 104 3.55 10.45 2.26
CA VAL A 104 4.20 10.82 1.00
C VAL A 104 5.02 12.08 1.18
N ILE A 105 6.27 12.03 0.78
CA ILE A 105 7.14 13.20 0.66
C ILE A 105 6.96 13.76 -0.76
N PRO A 106 6.44 14.99 -0.92
CA PRO A 106 6.25 15.58 -2.24
C PRO A 106 7.55 15.65 -3.02
N SER A 107 7.51 15.31 -4.30
CA SER A 107 8.63 15.44 -5.21
C SER A 107 8.15 15.76 -6.63
N ASP A 108 9.01 16.36 -7.45
CA ASP A 108 8.70 16.64 -8.84
C ASP A 108 8.68 15.38 -9.70
N GLU A 109 9.36 14.32 -9.26
CA GLU A 109 9.38 13.02 -9.93
C GLU A 109 8.08 12.20 -9.71
N SER A 110 7.20 12.65 -8.80
CA SER A 110 5.98 11.93 -8.43
C SER A 110 4.72 12.68 -8.86
N PRO A 111 3.76 12.01 -9.49
CA PRO A 111 2.41 12.54 -9.68
C PRO A 111 1.61 12.59 -8.36
N ILE A 112 2.03 11.84 -7.33
CA ILE A 112 1.39 11.86 -6.01
C ILE A 112 1.99 13.02 -5.22
N LYS A 113 1.13 13.96 -4.81
CA LYS A 113 1.55 15.21 -4.16
C LYS A 113 1.39 15.17 -2.65
N SER A 114 0.47 14.37 -2.17
CA SER A 114 0.26 14.12 -0.74
C SER A 114 -0.40 12.76 -0.56
N GLY A 115 -0.23 12.16 0.60
CA GLY A 115 -0.89 10.92 0.94
C GLY A 115 -0.41 10.34 2.24
N GLU A 116 -1.28 9.58 2.85
CA GLU A 116 -1.04 8.84 4.08
C GLU A 116 -1.48 7.40 3.89
N THR A 117 -0.71 6.48 4.42
CA THR A 117 -1.05 5.06 4.42
C THR A 117 -0.84 4.49 5.81
N SER A 118 -1.79 3.70 6.26
CA SER A 118 -1.75 3.00 7.53
C SER A 118 -1.99 1.51 7.33
N TRP A 119 -1.14 0.69 7.94
CA TRP A 119 -1.32 -0.74 8.12
C TRP A 119 -1.49 -1.01 9.60
N VAL A 120 -2.58 -1.66 9.96
CA VAL A 120 -2.82 -2.15 11.32
C VAL A 120 -2.89 -3.67 11.25
N ILE A 121 -1.97 -4.32 11.97
CA ILE A 121 -1.88 -5.78 12.05
C ILE A 121 -2.21 -6.14 13.49
N ARG A 122 -3.33 -6.80 13.69
CA ARG A 122 -3.80 -7.18 15.03
C ARG A 122 -4.11 -8.66 15.12
N SER A 123 -4.00 -9.22 16.33
CA SER A 123 -4.41 -10.60 16.56
C SER A 123 -5.91 -10.80 16.27
N SER A 124 -6.23 -11.95 15.73
CA SER A 124 -7.59 -12.43 15.55
C SER A 124 -8.01 -13.27 16.77
N GLN A 125 -9.30 -13.60 16.88
CA GLN A 125 -9.81 -14.46 17.95
C GLN A 125 -9.24 -15.89 17.91
N SER A 126 -8.78 -16.35 16.75
CA SER A 126 -8.14 -17.65 16.61
C SER A 126 -6.65 -17.55 16.91
N ILE A 127 -6.13 -18.46 17.74
CA ILE A 127 -4.71 -18.51 18.12
C ILE A 127 -3.82 -18.60 16.86
N GLY A 128 -2.80 -17.76 16.80
CA GLY A 128 -1.83 -17.74 15.71
C GLY A 128 -2.26 -16.96 14.47
N ASN A 129 -3.52 -16.52 14.40
CA ASN A 129 -4.05 -15.76 13.27
C ASN A 129 -4.04 -14.26 13.54
N SER A 130 -4.01 -13.50 12.46
CA SER A 130 -4.10 -12.05 12.53
C SER A 130 -5.06 -11.47 11.50
N LYS A 131 -5.51 -10.25 11.75
CA LYS A 131 -6.24 -9.41 10.80
C LYS A 131 -5.34 -8.26 10.37
N ILE A 132 -5.23 -8.07 9.06
CA ILE A 132 -4.52 -6.96 8.44
C ILE A 132 -5.56 -5.98 7.94
N ILE A 133 -5.39 -4.72 8.28
CA ILE A 133 -6.24 -3.60 7.87
C ILE A 133 -5.33 -2.58 7.21
N TYR A 134 -5.64 -2.24 5.98
CA TYR A 134 -4.95 -1.24 5.16
C TYR A 134 -5.87 -0.09 4.85
N HIS A 135 -5.39 1.12 5.04
CA HIS A 135 -6.05 2.33 4.61
C HIS A 135 -5.03 3.26 3.98
N SER A 136 -5.32 3.73 2.77
CA SER A 136 -4.50 4.71 2.08
C SER A 136 -5.38 5.81 1.50
N ASN A 137 -5.02 7.05 1.78
CA ASN A 137 -5.63 8.23 1.20
C ASN A 137 -4.53 9.06 0.55
N PHE A 138 -4.65 9.35 -0.74
CA PHE A 138 -3.65 10.14 -1.45
C PHE A 138 -4.26 11.00 -2.54
N SER A 139 -3.59 12.10 -2.84
CA SER A 139 -3.90 13.03 -3.91
C SER A 139 -2.89 12.91 -5.04
N ALA A 140 -3.36 12.82 -6.27
CA ALA A 140 -2.50 12.72 -7.44
C ALA A 140 -2.98 13.60 -8.59
N THR A 141 -2.01 14.22 -9.26
CA THR A 141 -2.21 15.01 -10.50
C THR A 141 -2.04 14.14 -11.74
N MET A 142 -2.69 12.96 -11.76
CA MET A 142 -2.60 12.09 -12.93
C MET A 142 -3.83 12.21 -13.80
N SER A 143 -3.61 12.34 -15.11
CA SER A 143 -4.68 12.20 -16.10
C SER A 143 -5.02 10.73 -16.24
N LEU A 144 -6.20 10.34 -15.78
CA LEU A 144 -6.77 9.06 -16.17
C LEU A 144 -7.49 9.25 -17.53
N PRO A 145 -7.41 8.27 -18.44
CA PRO A 145 -8.16 8.33 -19.68
C PRO A 145 -9.64 8.61 -19.39
N PRO A 146 -10.29 9.50 -20.16
CA PRO A 146 -11.73 9.74 -20.00
C PRO A 146 -12.49 8.43 -20.23
N PHE A 147 -13.61 8.26 -19.53
CA PHE A 147 -14.57 7.14 -19.59
C PHE A 147 -14.13 5.81 -18.97
N PHE A 148 -12.86 5.42 -19.04
CA PHE A 148 -12.41 4.10 -18.56
C PHE A 148 -11.36 4.15 -17.45
N GLY A 149 -10.71 5.30 -17.27
CA GLY A 149 -9.53 5.41 -16.40
C GLY A 149 -9.78 5.04 -14.95
N GLU A 150 -10.92 5.43 -14.37
CA GLU A 150 -11.25 5.10 -12.98
C GLU A 150 -11.55 3.62 -12.81
N SER A 151 -12.30 3.02 -13.73
CA SER A 151 -12.62 1.59 -13.68
C SER A 151 -11.35 0.73 -13.80
N ILE A 152 -10.45 1.08 -14.73
CA ILE A 152 -9.19 0.39 -14.92
C ILE A 152 -8.29 0.56 -13.69
N PHE A 153 -8.22 1.77 -13.12
CA PHE A 153 -7.48 2.02 -11.89
C PHE A 153 -7.98 1.14 -10.75
N LYS A 154 -9.29 1.13 -10.48
CA LYS A 154 -9.90 0.29 -9.44
C LYS A 154 -9.59 -1.20 -9.67
N LYS A 155 -9.65 -1.67 -10.90
CA LYS A 155 -9.32 -3.05 -11.26
C LYS A 155 -7.85 -3.38 -10.99
N THR A 156 -6.93 -2.47 -11.31
CA THR A 156 -5.50 -2.64 -11.07
C THR A 156 -5.20 -2.69 -9.57
N ILE A 157 -5.76 -1.77 -8.79
CA ILE A 157 -5.60 -1.77 -7.33
C ILE A 157 -6.15 -3.06 -6.71
N ASN A 158 -7.36 -3.47 -7.08
CA ASN A 158 -7.94 -4.72 -6.60
C ASN A 158 -7.06 -5.94 -6.92
N ARG A 159 -6.49 -6.01 -8.13
CA ARG A 159 -5.56 -7.07 -8.51
C ARG A 159 -4.32 -7.09 -7.59
N ASN A 160 -3.72 -5.92 -7.34
CA ASN A 160 -2.53 -5.81 -6.51
C ASN A 160 -2.81 -6.16 -5.04
N LEU A 161 -3.95 -5.73 -4.50
CA LEU A 161 -4.38 -6.06 -3.14
C LEU A 161 -4.69 -7.55 -2.97
N ASN A 162 -5.31 -8.19 -3.97
CA ASN A 162 -5.54 -9.62 -3.96
C ASN A 162 -4.22 -10.41 -4.06
N PHE A 163 -3.29 -9.97 -4.91
CA PHE A 163 -1.96 -10.57 -5.00
C PHE A 163 -1.23 -10.51 -3.66
N LEU A 164 -1.24 -9.35 -3.00
CA LEU A 164 -0.67 -9.17 -1.67
C LEU A 164 -1.29 -10.13 -0.64
N LYS A 165 -2.63 -10.20 -0.60
CA LYS A 165 -3.34 -11.11 0.31
C LYS A 165 -2.94 -12.57 0.08
N ASP A 166 -2.93 -13.01 -1.18
CA ASP A 166 -2.64 -14.39 -1.53
C ASP A 166 -1.15 -14.73 -1.25
N THR A 167 -0.25 -13.78 -1.52
CA THR A 167 1.17 -13.94 -1.22
C THR A 167 1.42 -14.01 0.28
N ILE A 168 0.85 -13.10 1.09
CA ILE A 168 0.98 -13.15 2.55
C ILE A 168 0.40 -14.45 3.11
N GLY A 169 -0.70 -14.95 2.54
CA GLY A 169 -1.30 -16.22 2.94
C GLY A 169 -0.47 -17.45 2.62
N SER A 170 0.47 -17.35 1.69
CA SER A 170 1.38 -18.44 1.29
C SER A 170 2.69 -18.51 2.09
N TYR A 171 3.01 -17.50 2.90
CA TYR A 171 4.16 -17.51 3.83
C TYR A 171 3.81 -18.27 5.12
#